data_ad0e2bd40c5c8b680d2cda1eb07876aa
#
_entry.id   ad0e2bd40c5c8b680d2cda1eb07876aa
#
_cell.length_a   1.000
_cell.length_b   1.000
_cell.length_c   1.000
_cell.angle_alpha   90.00
_cell.angle_beta   90.00
_cell.angle_gamma   90.00
#
_symmetry.space_group_name_H-M   'P 1'
#
loop_
_entity.id
_entity.type
_entity.pdbx_description
1 polymer ?
#
loop_
_entity_poly.entity_id
_entity_poly.type
_entity_poly.pdbx_seq_one_letter_code
_entity_poly.pdbx_strand_id
1 'polypeptide(L)'
;MGRLTAVKRQLPSRDTVIALRKRLVALVKADLRNVEEGHYPRELLSTSLSGQVVRALPKLVRDAPQFVARKRRGDFKDLPPDLELAAFPAYYRRNFHWQSDGYLSDASAEVYEASVELLFRGTAAVMRRQLIPHLSRMRASDELFTRLLDLGTGTGTMLEMFARCFAEVDLAGVDLSPFYARLAQRRLGARASVTAGNAESLTAASDTYDAVTSVFMFHELPRKARRNVVREAYRVLRPGGLLVIADSSQYADAPELREVLDAFPREFHEPYYLDYLADALPELVRGAGFVVEAHESHMVTTVVAARKPRL
;
A
#
# COMPACT_ATOMS: atom_id res chain seq x y z
N MET A 1 -11.59 35.33 12.35
CA MET A 1 -12.71 34.71 11.57
C MET A 1 -12.33 34.71 10.11
N GLY A 2 -11.57 33.71 9.64
CA GLY A 2 -11.23 33.51 8.24
C GLY A 2 -12.31 32.66 7.59
N ARG A 3 -13.02 33.19 6.60
CA ARG A 3 -13.95 32.40 5.78
C ARG A 3 -13.14 31.35 5.01
N LEU A 4 -13.27 30.10 5.37
CA LEU A 4 -12.87 28.98 4.52
C LEU A 4 -13.75 29.03 3.26
N THR A 5 -13.23 29.58 2.19
CA THR A 5 -13.82 29.49 0.86
C THR A 5 -13.90 28.00 0.52
N ALA A 6 -15.11 27.51 0.26
CA ALA A 6 -15.34 26.18 -0.26
C ALA A 6 -14.49 26.02 -1.53
N VAL A 7 -13.42 25.23 -1.46
CA VAL A 7 -12.60 24.91 -2.63
C VAL A 7 -13.50 24.19 -3.60
N LYS A 8 -13.88 24.84 -4.69
CA LYS A 8 -14.63 24.20 -5.79
C LYS A 8 -13.82 22.98 -6.23
N ARG A 9 -14.42 21.80 -6.15
CA ARG A 9 -13.84 20.57 -6.67
C ARG A 9 -13.53 20.78 -8.15
N GLN A 10 -12.27 20.96 -8.47
CA GLN A 10 -11.84 21.16 -9.85
C GLN A 10 -11.85 19.80 -10.53
N LEU A 11 -12.72 19.60 -11.51
CA LEU A 11 -12.72 18.38 -12.31
C LEU A 11 -11.40 18.30 -13.09
N PRO A 12 -10.81 17.11 -13.25
CA PRO A 12 -9.60 16.97 -14.03
C PRO A 12 -9.84 17.38 -15.50
N SER A 13 -8.80 17.91 -16.13
CA SER A 13 -8.84 18.32 -17.55
C SER A 13 -9.22 17.15 -18.45
N ARG A 14 -9.68 17.45 -19.66
CA ARG A 14 -10.01 16.44 -20.68
C ARG A 14 -8.81 15.53 -20.97
N ASP A 15 -7.61 16.11 -21.04
CA ASP A 15 -6.38 15.38 -21.34
C ASP A 15 -6.02 14.43 -20.21
N THR A 16 -6.14 14.86 -18.95
CA THR A 16 -5.96 14.00 -17.77
C THR A 16 -6.96 12.85 -17.76
N VAL A 17 -8.23 13.07 -18.12
CA VAL A 17 -9.24 12.00 -18.21
C VAL A 17 -8.87 10.99 -19.31
N ILE A 18 -8.40 11.47 -20.47
CA ILE A 18 -7.95 10.60 -21.57
C ILE A 18 -6.74 9.78 -21.13
N ALA A 19 -5.77 10.40 -20.45
CA ALA A 19 -4.60 9.73 -19.92
C ALA A 19 -4.99 8.62 -18.93
N LEU A 20 -5.86 8.91 -17.96
CA LEU A 20 -6.38 7.93 -17.00
C LEU A 20 -7.06 6.74 -17.71
N ARG A 21 -7.86 6.98 -18.75
CA ARG A 21 -8.51 5.89 -19.50
C ARG A 21 -7.48 5.01 -20.22
N LYS A 22 -6.47 5.61 -20.87
CA LYS A 22 -5.39 4.87 -21.55
C LYS A 22 -4.63 3.99 -20.52
N ARG A 23 -4.29 4.56 -19.37
CA ARG A 23 -3.56 3.85 -18.32
C ARG A 23 -4.41 2.72 -17.70
N LEU A 24 -5.72 2.94 -17.54
CA LEU A 24 -6.64 1.88 -17.09
C LEU A 24 -6.68 0.69 -18.07
N VAL A 25 -6.80 0.97 -19.37
CA VAL A 25 -6.78 -0.09 -20.40
C VAL A 25 -5.45 -0.83 -20.39
N ALA A 26 -4.33 -0.11 -20.25
CA ALA A 26 -3.00 -0.72 -20.16
C ALA A 26 -2.86 -1.60 -18.91
N LEU A 27 -3.37 -1.14 -17.73
CA LEU A 27 -3.38 -1.91 -16.49
C LEU A 27 -4.15 -3.24 -16.65
N VAL A 28 -5.38 -3.19 -17.20
CA VAL A 28 -6.19 -4.41 -17.41
C VAL A 28 -5.51 -5.38 -18.36
N LYS A 29 -4.91 -4.87 -19.46
CA LYS A 29 -4.15 -5.71 -20.40
C LYS A 29 -2.92 -6.34 -19.72
N ALA A 30 -2.22 -5.61 -18.87
CA ALA A 30 -1.09 -6.15 -18.10
C ALA A 30 -1.55 -7.26 -17.15
N ASP A 31 -2.66 -7.03 -16.44
CA ASP A 31 -3.23 -8.01 -15.51
C ASP A 31 -3.62 -9.34 -16.22
N LEU A 32 -4.23 -9.25 -17.40
CA LEU A 32 -4.57 -10.42 -18.21
C LEU A 32 -3.32 -11.16 -18.71
N ARG A 33 -2.31 -10.43 -19.25
CA ARG A 33 -1.05 -11.04 -19.67
C ARG A 33 -0.34 -11.76 -18.53
N ASN A 34 -0.32 -11.16 -17.34
CA ASN A 34 0.30 -11.77 -16.17
C ASN A 34 -0.34 -13.13 -15.80
N VAL A 35 -1.65 -13.29 -16.00
CA VAL A 35 -2.34 -14.59 -15.85
C VAL A 35 -1.95 -15.53 -16.98
N GLU A 36 -1.94 -15.08 -18.25
CA GLU A 36 -1.55 -15.88 -19.41
C GLU A 36 -0.10 -16.39 -19.31
N GLU A 37 0.79 -15.56 -18.75
CA GLU A 37 2.19 -15.90 -18.49
C GLU A 37 2.38 -16.74 -17.21
N GLY A 38 1.30 -17.04 -16.47
CA GLY A 38 1.33 -17.91 -15.28
C GLY A 38 1.92 -17.26 -14.02
N HIS A 39 2.00 -15.94 -13.96
CA HIS A 39 2.52 -15.25 -12.78
C HIS A 39 1.62 -15.38 -11.56
N TYR A 40 0.31 -15.53 -11.77
CA TYR A 40 -0.68 -15.80 -10.73
C TYR A 40 -1.93 -16.48 -11.31
N PRO A 41 -2.68 -17.21 -10.47
CA PRO A 41 -3.84 -17.96 -10.92
C PRO A 41 -5.00 -17.03 -11.33
N ARG A 42 -5.79 -17.48 -12.31
CA ARG A 42 -6.93 -16.73 -12.88
C ARG A 42 -7.98 -16.34 -11.85
N GLU A 43 -8.11 -17.11 -10.78
CA GLU A 43 -9.04 -16.87 -9.68
C GLU A 43 -8.78 -15.55 -8.97
N LEU A 44 -7.55 -15.02 -9.06
CA LEU A 44 -7.24 -13.68 -8.51
C LEU A 44 -7.91 -12.54 -9.31
N LEU A 45 -8.32 -12.76 -10.56
CA LEU A 45 -9.07 -11.77 -11.34
C LEU A 45 -10.49 -11.55 -10.78
N SER A 46 -11.06 -12.59 -10.16
CA SER A 46 -12.40 -12.58 -9.57
C SER A 46 -12.39 -12.34 -8.06
N THR A 47 -11.39 -11.63 -7.53
CA THR A 47 -11.36 -11.35 -6.10
C THR A 47 -12.67 -10.72 -5.65
N SER A 48 -13.24 -11.25 -4.56
CA SER A 48 -14.59 -10.98 -4.07
C SER A 48 -14.74 -9.57 -3.45
N LEU A 49 -14.24 -8.56 -4.14
CA LEU A 49 -14.36 -7.15 -3.75
C LEU A 49 -15.82 -6.73 -3.63
N SER A 50 -16.69 -7.26 -4.52
CA SER A 50 -18.12 -7.03 -4.42
C SER A 50 -18.70 -7.47 -3.07
N GLY A 51 -18.31 -8.66 -2.59
CA GLY A 51 -18.78 -9.17 -1.30
C GLY A 51 -18.26 -8.40 -0.09
N GLN A 52 -17.01 -7.92 -0.14
CA GLN A 52 -16.44 -7.09 0.93
C GLN A 52 -17.06 -5.70 0.93
N VAL A 53 -17.20 -5.07 -0.24
CA VAL A 53 -17.85 -3.76 -0.38
C VAL A 53 -19.32 -3.83 0.10
N VAL A 54 -20.07 -4.84 -0.32
CA VAL A 54 -21.46 -5.01 0.10
C VAL A 54 -21.58 -5.15 1.62
N ARG A 55 -20.71 -5.94 2.25
CA ARG A 55 -20.69 -6.10 3.72
C ARG A 55 -20.29 -4.83 4.47
N ALA A 56 -19.35 -4.05 3.92
CA ALA A 56 -18.87 -2.83 4.53
C ALA A 56 -19.79 -1.62 4.28
N LEU A 57 -20.63 -1.66 3.23
CA LEU A 57 -21.45 -0.53 2.80
C LEU A 57 -22.32 0.08 3.92
N PRO A 58 -23.04 -0.70 4.76
CA PRO A 58 -23.82 -0.12 5.87
C PRO A 58 -22.96 0.65 6.88
N LYS A 59 -21.73 0.18 7.15
CA LYS A 59 -20.78 0.83 8.05
C LYS A 59 -20.24 2.12 7.43
N LEU A 60 -19.90 2.09 6.16
CA LEU A 60 -19.42 3.27 5.41
C LEU A 60 -20.48 4.36 5.31
N VAL A 61 -21.74 3.99 5.04
CA VAL A 61 -22.86 4.94 5.02
C VAL A 61 -23.05 5.58 6.38
N ARG A 62 -22.96 4.80 7.47
CA ARG A 62 -23.07 5.32 8.84
C ARG A 62 -21.92 6.25 9.21
N ASP A 63 -20.70 5.99 8.74
CA ASP A 63 -19.51 6.82 9.01
C ASP A 63 -19.44 8.09 8.13
N ALA A 64 -20.12 8.11 6.98
CA ALA A 64 -20.05 9.19 6.02
C ALA A 64 -20.33 10.61 6.59
N PRO A 65 -21.32 10.81 7.50
CA PRO A 65 -21.53 12.14 8.11
C PRO A 65 -20.33 12.59 8.95
N GLN A 66 -19.70 11.69 9.69
CA GLN A 66 -18.52 11.99 10.52
C GLN A 66 -17.29 12.29 9.66
N PHE A 67 -17.06 11.51 8.59
CA PHE A 67 -16.07 11.78 7.57
C PHE A 67 -16.21 13.21 7.01
N VAL A 68 -17.42 13.58 6.57
CA VAL A 68 -17.68 14.91 6.02
C VAL A 68 -17.48 16.00 7.08
N ALA A 69 -17.88 15.76 8.32
CA ALA A 69 -17.72 16.71 9.41
C ALA A 69 -16.24 16.93 9.75
N ARG A 70 -15.43 15.86 9.86
CA ARG A 70 -13.97 15.95 10.07
C ARG A 70 -13.29 16.71 8.95
N LYS A 71 -13.58 16.34 7.70
CA LYS A 71 -13.02 17.01 6.52
C LYS A 71 -13.34 18.51 6.52
N ARG A 72 -14.58 18.90 6.84
CA ARG A 72 -15.00 20.32 6.90
C ARG A 72 -14.31 21.12 8.01
N ARG A 73 -14.06 20.49 9.15
CA ARG A 73 -13.36 21.12 10.28
C ARG A 73 -11.84 21.10 10.13
N GLY A 74 -11.31 20.28 9.22
CA GLY A 74 -9.88 19.99 9.15
C GLY A 74 -9.36 19.23 10.39
N ASP A 75 -10.26 18.51 11.06
CA ASP A 75 -9.95 17.78 12.29
C ASP A 75 -9.41 16.37 11.94
N PHE A 76 -8.11 16.25 12.05
CA PHE A 76 -7.39 15.00 11.76
C PHE A 76 -6.86 14.32 13.03
N LYS A 77 -7.32 14.72 14.20
CA LYS A 77 -6.90 14.19 15.51
C LYS A 77 -8.07 13.59 16.30
N ASP A 78 -9.18 13.33 15.64
CA ASP A 78 -10.36 12.69 16.21
C ASP A 78 -10.10 11.17 16.34
N LEU A 79 -9.30 10.79 17.34
CA LEU A 79 -8.85 9.43 17.61
C LEU A 79 -9.52 8.88 18.88
N PRO A 80 -9.60 7.54 19.04
CA PRO A 80 -10.17 6.95 20.25
C PRO A 80 -9.48 7.45 21.53
N PRO A 81 -10.24 7.93 22.52
CA PRO A 81 -9.67 8.53 23.72
C PRO A 81 -8.94 7.55 24.64
N ASP A 82 -9.29 6.25 24.54
CA ASP A 82 -8.75 5.20 25.41
C ASP A 82 -7.44 4.59 24.89
N LEU A 83 -6.91 5.12 23.77
CA LEU A 83 -5.67 4.64 23.19
C LEU A 83 -4.45 5.31 23.81
N GLU A 84 -3.45 4.49 24.17
CA GLU A 84 -2.12 4.98 24.52
C GLU A 84 -1.39 5.47 23.26
N LEU A 85 -1.75 6.68 22.81
CA LEU A 85 -1.19 7.26 21.58
C LEU A 85 0.34 7.40 21.63
N ALA A 86 0.93 7.48 22.83
CA ALA A 86 2.37 7.55 22.99
C ALA A 86 3.12 6.32 22.45
N ALA A 87 2.47 5.16 22.38
CA ALA A 87 3.03 3.92 21.81
C ALA A 87 3.23 3.99 20.28
N PHE A 88 2.62 4.96 19.62
CA PHE A 88 2.73 5.11 18.16
C PHE A 88 3.62 6.30 17.79
N PRO A 89 4.31 6.27 16.64
CA PRO A 89 5.02 7.44 16.11
C PRO A 89 4.08 8.63 15.92
N ALA A 90 4.58 9.84 16.11
CA ALA A 90 3.77 11.06 16.03
C ALA A 90 3.07 11.23 14.65
N TYR A 91 3.74 10.78 13.58
CA TYR A 91 3.20 10.87 12.23
C TYR A 91 1.99 9.96 12.02
N TYR A 92 1.83 8.89 12.81
CA TYR A 92 0.75 7.91 12.69
C TYR A 92 -0.53 8.29 13.46
N ARG A 93 -0.44 9.21 14.44
CA ARG A 93 -1.52 9.62 15.35
C ARG A 93 -2.48 10.59 14.68
N ARG A 94 -3.21 10.12 13.64
CA ARG A 94 -4.12 10.97 12.85
C ARG A 94 -5.15 10.17 12.07
N ASN A 95 -6.19 10.87 11.62
CA ASN A 95 -7.21 10.30 10.75
C ASN A 95 -6.75 10.38 9.28
N PHE A 96 -5.89 9.45 8.87
CA PHE A 96 -5.61 9.28 7.44
C PHE A 96 -6.91 9.11 6.66
N HIS A 97 -6.97 9.64 5.45
CA HIS A 97 -8.15 9.62 4.58
C HIS A 97 -9.44 10.18 5.22
N TRP A 98 -9.35 10.96 6.29
CA TRP A 98 -10.48 11.40 7.12
C TRP A 98 -11.27 10.25 7.75
N GLN A 99 -10.74 9.05 7.73
CA GLN A 99 -11.36 7.85 8.27
C GLN A 99 -11.52 7.96 9.79
N SER A 100 -12.65 7.49 10.31
CA SER A 100 -12.88 7.42 11.77
C SER A 100 -11.79 6.59 12.42
N ASP A 101 -11.25 7.08 13.54
CA ASP A 101 -10.17 6.47 14.32
C ASP A 101 -8.81 6.32 13.57
N GLY A 102 -8.68 6.86 12.36
CA GLY A 102 -7.52 6.61 11.52
C GLY A 102 -7.33 5.11 11.30
N TYR A 103 -6.15 4.58 11.59
CA TYR A 103 -5.86 3.12 11.55
C TYR A 103 -5.89 2.47 12.94
N LEU A 104 -6.56 3.09 13.91
CA LEU A 104 -6.43 2.78 15.33
C LEU A 104 -7.72 2.20 15.94
N SER A 105 -8.51 1.44 15.16
CA SER A 105 -9.64 0.66 15.68
C SER A 105 -9.95 -0.56 14.80
N ASP A 106 -10.63 -1.56 15.39
CA ASP A 106 -11.16 -2.71 14.63
C ASP A 106 -12.23 -2.27 13.62
N ALA A 107 -13.06 -1.27 13.98
CA ALA A 107 -14.08 -0.73 13.08
C ALA A 107 -13.47 -0.11 11.82
N SER A 108 -12.36 0.63 11.99
CA SER A 108 -11.56 1.17 10.88
C SER A 108 -11.00 0.06 9.99
N ALA A 109 -10.38 -0.96 10.57
CA ALA A 109 -9.81 -2.08 9.81
C ALA A 109 -10.85 -2.84 8.98
N GLU A 110 -12.08 -3.01 9.51
CA GLU A 110 -13.15 -3.75 8.82
C GLU A 110 -13.70 -3.06 7.56
N VAL A 111 -13.58 -1.72 7.46
CA VAL A 111 -14.07 -0.96 6.30
C VAL A 111 -12.97 -0.55 5.33
N TYR A 112 -11.70 -0.71 5.71
CA TYR A 112 -10.55 -0.20 4.97
C TYR A 112 -10.50 -0.68 3.52
N GLU A 113 -10.54 -2.00 3.27
CA GLU A 113 -10.46 -2.55 1.92
C GLU A 113 -11.59 -2.07 1.01
N ALA A 114 -12.82 -2.00 1.55
CA ALA A 114 -13.95 -1.50 0.80
C ALA A 114 -13.81 -0.02 0.47
N SER A 115 -13.28 0.78 1.40
CA SER A 115 -13.01 2.21 1.21
C SER A 115 -11.97 2.42 0.09
N VAL A 116 -10.89 1.66 0.10
CA VAL A 116 -9.82 1.75 -0.91
C VAL A 116 -10.33 1.31 -2.29
N GLU A 117 -11.11 0.23 -2.36
CA GLU A 117 -11.68 -0.21 -3.64
C GLU A 117 -12.70 0.78 -4.21
N LEU A 118 -13.53 1.38 -3.36
CA LEU A 118 -14.44 2.45 -3.79
C LEU A 118 -13.67 3.68 -4.28
N LEU A 119 -12.59 4.06 -3.58
CA LEU A 119 -11.72 5.19 -3.97
C LEU A 119 -11.14 4.96 -5.37
N PHE A 120 -10.63 3.78 -5.63
CA PHE A 120 -10.02 3.41 -6.92
C PHE A 120 -11.00 2.74 -7.89
N ARG A 121 -12.32 2.81 -7.62
CA ARG A 121 -13.39 2.29 -8.49
C ARG A 121 -13.18 0.83 -8.91
N GLY A 122 -12.74 0.00 -7.98
CA GLY A 122 -12.52 -1.44 -8.20
C GLY A 122 -11.17 -1.79 -8.84
N THR A 123 -10.22 -0.87 -8.95
CA THR A 123 -8.92 -1.12 -9.57
C THR A 123 -7.78 -1.32 -8.57
N ALA A 124 -8.02 -1.13 -7.27
CA ALA A 124 -6.95 -1.25 -6.27
C ALA A 124 -6.31 -2.64 -6.26
N ALA A 125 -7.12 -3.71 -6.29
CA ALA A 125 -6.60 -5.08 -6.35
C ALA A 125 -5.79 -5.34 -7.63
N VAL A 126 -6.21 -4.75 -8.76
CA VAL A 126 -5.50 -4.89 -10.04
C VAL A 126 -4.13 -4.21 -9.98
N MET A 127 -4.06 -3.00 -9.41
CA MET A 127 -2.81 -2.27 -9.21
C MET A 127 -1.87 -3.03 -8.25
N ARG A 128 -2.39 -3.53 -7.14
CA ARG A 128 -1.63 -4.32 -6.15
C ARG A 128 -1.00 -5.56 -6.78
N ARG A 129 -1.71 -6.29 -7.65
CA ARG A 129 -1.19 -7.50 -8.30
C ARG A 129 0.00 -7.26 -9.20
N GLN A 130 0.23 -6.04 -9.68
CA GLN A 130 1.33 -5.74 -10.59
C GLN A 130 2.73 -5.99 -10.00
N LEU A 131 2.85 -6.12 -8.69
CA LEU A 131 4.12 -6.52 -8.05
C LEU A 131 4.38 -8.04 -8.11
N ILE A 132 3.33 -8.87 -8.22
CA ILE A 132 3.45 -10.35 -8.16
C ILE A 132 4.36 -10.93 -9.27
N PRO A 133 4.36 -10.44 -10.51
CA PRO A 133 5.27 -10.92 -11.55
C PRO A 133 6.75 -10.89 -11.18
N HIS A 134 7.20 -9.89 -10.41
CA HIS A 134 8.59 -9.80 -9.96
C HIS A 134 8.95 -10.93 -9.00
N LEU A 135 8.05 -11.26 -8.07
CA LEU A 135 8.19 -12.39 -7.14
C LEU A 135 8.10 -13.74 -7.88
N SER A 136 7.18 -13.86 -8.84
CA SER A 136 7.01 -15.07 -9.65
C SER A 136 8.27 -15.36 -10.47
N ARG A 137 8.88 -14.36 -11.10
CA ARG A 137 10.16 -14.50 -11.81
C ARG A 137 11.29 -14.88 -10.86
N MET A 138 11.35 -14.28 -9.67
CA MET A 138 12.31 -14.68 -8.64
C MET A 138 12.11 -16.15 -8.27
N ARG A 139 10.87 -16.58 -8.01
CA ARG A 139 10.54 -17.98 -7.70
C ARG A 139 11.00 -18.96 -8.79
N ALA A 140 10.85 -18.59 -10.05
CA ALA A 140 11.26 -19.40 -11.19
C ALA A 140 12.80 -19.52 -11.34
N SER A 141 13.55 -18.53 -10.85
CA SER A 141 15.02 -18.45 -10.96
C SER A 141 15.78 -18.82 -9.69
N ASP A 142 15.09 -18.93 -8.54
CA ASP A 142 15.71 -19.13 -7.22
C ASP A 142 14.88 -20.12 -6.37
N GLU A 143 15.37 -21.35 -6.26
CA GLU A 143 14.74 -22.40 -5.46
C GLU A 143 14.72 -22.07 -3.95
N LEU A 144 15.56 -21.13 -3.51
CA LEU A 144 15.65 -20.67 -2.14
C LEU A 144 14.60 -19.61 -1.78
N PHE A 145 13.67 -19.27 -2.68
CA PHE A 145 12.56 -18.38 -2.35
C PHE A 145 11.54 -19.10 -1.45
N THR A 146 11.78 -19.04 -0.16
CA THR A 146 11.02 -19.74 0.88
C THR A 146 10.37 -18.82 1.91
N ARG A 147 10.84 -17.57 2.06
CA ARG A 147 10.36 -16.62 3.07
C ARG A 147 10.08 -15.24 2.49
N LEU A 148 8.88 -14.74 2.69
CA LEU A 148 8.45 -13.40 2.27
C LEU A 148 7.92 -12.60 3.46
N LEU A 149 8.36 -11.35 3.58
CA LEU A 149 7.84 -10.37 4.54
C LEU A 149 7.11 -9.25 3.82
N ASP A 150 5.88 -8.94 4.25
CA ASP A 150 5.11 -7.79 3.77
C ASP A 150 5.08 -6.68 4.82
N LEU A 151 5.54 -5.48 4.47
CA LEU A 151 5.65 -4.31 5.35
C LEU A 151 4.46 -3.38 5.14
N GLY A 152 3.80 -3.00 6.25
CA GLY A 152 2.53 -2.29 6.19
C GLY A 152 1.44 -3.19 5.62
N THR A 153 1.37 -4.43 6.11
CA THR A 153 0.50 -5.46 5.53
C THR A 153 -0.99 -5.15 5.62
N GLY A 154 -1.36 -4.14 6.40
CA GLY A 154 -2.74 -3.71 6.58
C GLY A 154 -3.63 -4.86 7.06
N THR A 155 -4.74 -5.07 6.37
CA THR A 155 -5.69 -6.15 6.67
C THR A 155 -5.32 -7.51 6.04
N GLY A 156 -4.10 -7.64 5.48
CA GLY A 156 -3.54 -8.88 4.95
C GLY A 156 -3.95 -9.22 3.51
N THR A 157 -4.51 -8.27 2.76
CA THR A 157 -4.98 -8.53 1.39
C THR A 157 -3.88 -9.00 0.45
N MET A 158 -2.67 -8.41 0.54
CA MET A 158 -1.55 -8.88 -0.28
C MET A 158 -1.06 -10.27 0.15
N LEU A 159 -0.95 -10.52 1.44
CA LEU A 159 -0.58 -11.85 1.95
C LEU A 159 -1.59 -12.93 1.52
N GLU A 160 -2.89 -12.60 1.44
CA GLU A 160 -3.90 -13.53 0.90
C GLU A 160 -3.65 -13.85 -0.59
N MET A 161 -3.27 -12.84 -1.39
CA MET A 161 -2.90 -13.04 -2.80
C MET A 161 -1.62 -13.88 -2.91
N PHE A 162 -0.59 -13.59 -2.11
CA PHE A 162 0.66 -14.36 -2.07
C PHE A 162 0.42 -15.82 -1.65
N ALA A 163 -0.47 -16.04 -0.69
CA ALA A 163 -0.83 -17.40 -0.25
C ALA A 163 -1.40 -18.27 -1.38
N ARG A 164 -2.09 -17.64 -2.34
CA ARG A 164 -2.63 -18.31 -3.54
C ARG A 164 -1.59 -18.50 -4.64
N CYS A 165 -0.57 -17.63 -4.69
CA CYS A 165 0.49 -17.70 -5.71
C CYS A 165 1.66 -18.58 -5.30
N PHE A 166 1.96 -18.65 -4.00
CA PHE A 166 3.20 -19.20 -3.46
C PHE A 166 2.89 -20.12 -2.27
N ALA A 167 2.31 -21.30 -2.55
CA ALA A 167 1.82 -22.23 -1.51
C ALA A 167 2.92 -22.65 -0.52
N GLU A 168 4.16 -22.84 -0.99
CA GLU A 168 5.29 -23.32 -0.22
C GLU A 168 6.12 -22.22 0.46
N VAL A 169 5.76 -20.94 0.23
CA VAL A 169 6.50 -19.82 0.81
C VAL A 169 5.95 -19.48 2.20
N ASP A 170 6.80 -19.38 3.20
CA ASP A 170 6.46 -18.85 4.51
C ASP A 170 6.16 -17.36 4.41
N LEU A 171 4.94 -16.97 4.75
CA LEU A 171 4.49 -15.60 4.66
C LEU A 171 4.47 -14.95 6.04
N ALA A 172 5.11 -13.79 6.14
CA ALA A 172 5.08 -12.93 7.31
C ALA A 172 4.56 -11.54 6.96
N GLY A 173 3.88 -10.90 7.89
CA GLY A 173 3.42 -9.52 7.75
C GLY A 173 3.69 -8.70 9.00
N VAL A 174 4.01 -7.42 8.82
CA VAL A 174 4.14 -6.46 9.90
C VAL A 174 3.27 -5.25 9.59
N ASP A 175 2.45 -4.84 10.55
CA ASP A 175 1.68 -3.60 10.49
C ASP A 175 1.80 -2.82 11.79
N LEU A 176 1.86 -1.50 11.69
CA LEU A 176 1.98 -0.64 12.88
C LEU A 176 0.69 -0.63 13.71
N SER A 177 -0.46 -0.88 13.06
CA SER A 177 -1.75 -1.01 13.75
C SER A 177 -1.95 -2.40 14.33
N PRO A 178 -2.08 -2.54 15.65
CA PRO A 178 -2.43 -3.83 16.25
C PRO A 178 -3.83 -4.31 15.84
N PHE A 179 -4.72 -3.40 15.46
CA PHE A 179 -6.07 -3.71 14.99
C PHE A 179 -6.05 -4.34 13.61
N TYR A 180 -5.28 -3.74 12.69
CA TYR A 180 -5.11 -4.24 11.33
C TYR A 180 -4.35 -5.58 11.32
N ALA A 181 -3.24 -5.66 12.05
CA ALA A 181 -2.48 -6.90 12.19
C ALA A 181 -3.33 -8.05 12.76
N ARG A 182 -4.15 -7.77 13.77
CA ARG A 182 -5.08 -8.76 14.35
C ARG A 182 -6.15 -9.22 13.35
N LEU A 183 -6.70 -8.30 12.55
CA LEU A 183 -7.65 -8.66 11.49
C LEU A 183 -6.98 -9.50 10.41
N ALA A 184 -5.78 -9.13 9.95
CA ALA A 184 -5.00 -9.88 8.99
C ALA A 184 -4.69 -11.28 9.49
N GLN A 185 -4.22 -11.43 10.74
CA GLN A 185 -3.94 -12.73 11.34
C GLN A 185 -5.19 -13.62 11.40
N ARG A 186 -6.34 -13.07 11.77
CA ARG A 186 -7.61 -13.83 11.77
C ARG A 186 -8.00 -14.32 10.37
N ARG A 187 -7.79 -13.49 9.34
CA ARG A 187 -8.13 -13.83 7.94
C ARG A 187 -7.23 -14.93 7.37
N LEU A 188 -5.95 -14.86 7.69
CA LEU A 188 -4.92 -15.73 7.11
C LEU A 188 -4.73 -17.03 7.90
N GLY A 189 -5.13 -17.06 9.18
CA GLY A 189 -4.97 -18.22 10.05
C GLY A 189 -3.52 -18.69 10.12
N ALA A 190 -3.31 -19.97 9.91
CA ALA A 190 -1.97 -20.57 9.91
C ALA A 190 -1.16 -20.32 8.61
N ARG A 191 -1.77 -19.70 7.59
CA ARG A 191 -1.11 -19.52 6.29
C ARG A 191 -0.07 -18.40 6.31
N ALA A 192 -0.18 -17.47 7.24
CA ALA A 192 0.79 -16.39 7.42
C ALA A 192 0.93 -16.02 8.90
N SER A 193 2.10 -15.51 9.29
CA SER A 193 2.34 -14.93 10.60
C SER A 193 2.28 -13.42 10.52
N VAL A 194 1.31 -12.79 11.17
CA VAL A 194 1.16 -11.33 11.16
C VAL A 194 1.35 -10.77 12.57
N THR A 195 2.23 -9.78 12.69
CA THR A 195 2.54 -9.14 13.97
C THR A 195 2.33 -7.65 13.93
N ALA A 196 1.91 -7.08 15.05
CA ALA A 196 1.95 -5.63 15.23
C ALA A 196 3.39 -5.19 15.45
N GLY A 197 3.87 -4.21 14.66
CA GLY A 197 5.25 -3.76 14.75
C GLY A 197 5.55 -2.57 13.85
N ASN A 198 6.67 -1.91 14.12
CA ASN A 198 7.11 -0.77 13.33
C ASN A 198 8.10 -1.21 12.24
N ALA A 199 7.75 -1.00 10.98
CA ALA A 199 8.62 -1.30 9.84
C ALA A 199 9.92 -0.49 9.81
N GLU A 200 10.02 0.59 10.60
CA GLU A 200 11.26 1.34 10.79
C GLU A 200 12.28 0.63 11.71
N SER A 201 11.86 -0.40 12.46
CA SER A 201 12.69 -1.15 13.42
C SER A 201 12.11 -2.55 13.61
N LEU A 202 12.45 -3.45 12.70
CA LEU A 202 11.95 -4.83 12.69
C LEU A 202 12.65 -5.69 13.74
N THR A 203 11.89 -6.58 14.40
CA THR A 203 12.42 -7.56 15.33
C THR A 203 13.12 -8.74 14.65
N ALA A 204 12.91 -8.91 13.35
CA ALA A 204 13.55 -9.96 12.56
C ALA A 204 15.07 -9.79 12.51
N ALA A 205 15.81 -10.90 12.52
CA ALA A 205 17.25 -10.90 12.34
C ALA A 205 17.65 -10.44 10.93
N SER A 206 18.90 -10.03 10.75
CA SER A 206 19.46 -9.75 9.42
C SER A 206 19.42 -10.99 8.54
N ASP A 207 19.31 -10.77 7.22
CA ASP A 207 19.42 -11.84 6.21
C ASP A 207 18.41 -12.99 6.38
N THR A 208 17.21 -12.67 6.91
CA THR A 208 16.17 -13.67 7.23
C THR A 208 15.25 -13.97 6.05
N TYR A 209 14.95 -12.97 5.21
CA TYR A 209 13.94 -13.07 4.15
C TYR A 209 14.56 -13.09 2.76
N ASP A 210 13.91 -13.82 1.86
CA ASP A 210 14.28 -13.88 0.44
C ASP A 210 13.64 -12.72 -0.31
N ALA A 211 12.42 -12.36 0.07
CA ALA A 211 11.70 -11.21 -0.49
C ALA A 211 11.07 -10.35 0.61
N VAL A 212 11.04 -9.05 0.37
CA VAL A 212 10.31 -8.06 1.16
C VAL A 212 9.40 -7.29 0.21
N THR A 213 8.14 -7.11 0.59
CA THR A 213 7.17 -6.31 -0.15
C THR A 213 6.62 -5.17 0.68
N SER A 214 6.11 -4.14 0.02
CA SER A 214 5.29 -3.11 0.63
C SER A 214 4.32 -2.54 -0.39
N VAL A 215 3.06 -2.34 0.01
CA VAL A 215 2.02 -1.85 -0.88
C VAL A 215 1.26 -0.70 -0.23
N PHE A 216 1.24 0.46 -0.91
CA PHE A 216 0.52 1.67 -0.49
C PHE A 216 0.84 2.14 0.94
N MET A 217 2.13 2.10 1.33
CA MET A 217 2.59 2.56 2.64
C MET A 217 3.51 3.79 2.56
N PHE A 218 4.39 3.84 1.57
CA PHE A 218 5.46 4.85 1.53
C PHE A 218 4.93 6.27 1.39
N HIS A 219 3.82 6.47 0.69
CA HIS A 219 3.20 7.80 0.53
C HIS A 219 2.62 8.36 1.84
N GLU A 220 2.36 7.51 2.83
CA GLU A 220 1.88 7.91 4.16
C GLU A 220 2.99 8.20 5.17
N LEU A 221 4.24 7.90 4.81
CA LEU A 221 5.39 8.05 5.70
C LEU A 221 6.13 9.38 5.50
N PRO A 222 6.60 10.03 6.57
CA PRO A 222 7.55 11.13 6.43
C PRO A 222 8.88 10.60 5.87
N ARG A 223 9.65 11.46 5.22
CA ARG A 223 10.91 11.12 4.54
C ARG A 223 11.88 10.32 5.40
N LYS A 224 12.02 10.68 6.68
CA LYS A 224 12.89 9.95 7.62
C LYS A 224 12.42 8.50 7.81
N ALA A 225 11.11 8.30 7.98
CA ALA A 225 10.53 6.96 8.16
C ALA A 225 10.70 6.11 6.88
N ARG A 226 10.47 6.68 5.67
CA ARG A 226 10.75 5.99 4.40
C ARG A 226 12.18 5.45 4.34
N ARG A 227 13.17 6.28 4.69
CA ARG A 227 14.58 5.87 4.72
C ARG A 227 14.85 4.79 5.75
N ASN A 228 14.23 4.85 6.93
CA ASN A 228 14.39 3.83 7.95
C ASN A 228 13.81 2.49 7.49
N VAL A 229 12.60 2.50 6.91
CA VAL A 229 11.95 1.30 6.38
C VAL A 229 12.79 0.63 5.29
N VAL A 230 13.33 1.41 4.33
CA VAL A 230 14.18 0.83 3.26
C VAL A 230 15.47 0.24 3.83
N ARG A 231 16.08 0.87 4.85
CA ARG A 231 17.27 0.32 5.53
C ARG A 231 16.96 -0.98 6.28
N GLU A 232 15.81 -1.05 6.95
CA GLU A 232 15.37 -2.27 7.62
C GLU A 232 15.04 -3.38 6.60
N ALA A 233 14.37 -3.05 5.49
CA ALA A 233 14.17 -4.00 4.39
C ALA A 233 15.51 -4.55 3.87
N TYR A 234 16.51 -3.68 3.68
CA TYR A 234 17.86 -4.09 3.28
C TYR A 234 18.51 -5.01 4.31
N ARG A 235 18.39 -4.68 5.59
CA ARG A 235 18.98 -5.47 6.69
C ARG A 235 18.40 -6.88 6.76
N VAL A 236 17.06 -7.00 6.68
CA VAL A 236 16.39 -8.30 6.86
C VAL A 236 16.40 -9.17 5.60
N LEU A 237 16.62 -8.61 4.41
CA LEU A 237 16.81 -9.35 3.17
C LEU A 237 18.18 -10.03 3.16
N ARG A 238 18.23 -11.31 2.75
CA ARG A 238 19.49 -11.99 2.47
C ARG A 238 20.22 -11.38 1.26
N PRO A 239 21.54 -11.54 1.12
CA PRO A 239 22.24 -11.22 -0.13
C PRO A 239 21.57 -11.91 -1.33
N GLY A 240 21.30 -11.17 -2.40
CA GLY A 240 20.51 -11.62 -3.54
C GLY A 240 18.99 -11.56 -3.34
N GLY A 241 18.49 -11.17 -2.18
CA GLY A 241 17.07 -11.01 -1.88
C GLY A 241 16.44 -9.83 -2.64
N LEU A 242 15.12 -9.87 -2.81
CA LEU A 242 14.34 -8.91 -3.61
C LEU A 242 13.42 -8.05 -2.75
N LEU A 243 13.53 -6.73 -2.91
CA LEU A 243 12.55 -5.76 -2.43
C LEU A 243 11.62 -5.38 -3.57
N VAL A 244 10.29 -5.46 -3.36
CA VAL A 244 9.31 -4.95 -4.32
C VAL A 244 8.34 -4.00 -3.61
N ILE A 245 8.32 -2.76 -4.06
CA ILE A 245 7.43 -1.72 -3.55
C ILE A 245 6.43 -1.36 -4.64
N ALA A 246 5.13 -1.45 -4.32
CA ALA A 246 4.05 -0.91 -5.14
C ALA A 246 3.39 0.24 -4.38
N ASP A 247 3.49 1.46 -4.90
CA ASP A 247 2.97 2.64 -4.21
C ASP A 247 2.38 3.65 -5.20
N SER A 248 1.83 4.75 -4.71
CA SER A 248 1.28 5.79 -5.57
C SER A 248 2.31 6.27 -6.59
N SER A 249 1.88 6.51 -7.84
CA SER A 249 2.76 7.09 -8.86
C SER A 249 3.31 8.43 -8.40
N GLN A 250 4.58 8.69 -8.71
CA GLN A 250 5.25 9.95 -8.44
C GLN A 250 5.21 10.86 -9.67
N TYR A 251 5.65 12.11 -9.55
CA TYR A 251 5.63 13.06 -10.66
C TYR A 251 6.41 12.58 -11.89
N ALA A 252 7.51 11.86 -11.68
CA ALA A 252 8.32 11.31 -12.77
C ALA A 252 7.63 10.13 -13.48
N ASP A 253 6.78 9.38 -12.76
CA ASP A 253 6.11 8.17 -13.27
C ASP A 253 4.89 8.49 -14.14
N ALA A 254 4.22 9.61 -13.83
CA ALA A 254 2.95 9.98 -14.44
C ALA A 254 2.79 11.53 -14.53
N PRO A 255 3.66 12.22 -15.30
CA PRO A 255 3.62 13.68 -15.40
C PRO A 255 2.28 14.19 -15.96
N GLU A 256 1.62 13.42 -16.80
CA GLU A 256 0.29 13.71 -17.36
C GLU A 256 -0.86 13.61 -16.33
N LEU A 257 -0.59 13.01 -15.16
CA LEU A 257 -1.56 12.90 -14.05
C LEU A 257 -1.31 13.92 -12.94
N ARG A 258 -0.44 14.90 -13.14
CA ARG A 258 -0.05 15.87 -12.11
C ARG A 258 -1.25 16.51 -11.41
N GLU A 259 -2.29 16.88 -12.16
CA GLU A 259 -3.52 17.46 -11.61
C GLU A 259 -4.19 16.53 -10.56
N VAL A 260 -4.22 15.23 -10.85
CA VAL A 260 -4.82 14.22 -9.96
C VAL A 260 -3.94 14.01 -8.74
N LEU A 261 -2.62 13.88 -8.93
CA LEU A 261 -1.65 13.70 -7.86
C LEU A 261 -1.66 14.89 -6.90
N ASP A 262 -1.69 16.12 -7.41
CA ASP A 262 -1.74 17.36 -6.60
C ASP A 262 -3.09 17.53 -5.86
N ALA A 263 -4.18 17.00 -6.44
CA ALA A 263 -5.50 17.09 -5.83
C ALA A 263 -5.68 16.10 -4.66
N PHE A 264 -5.04 14.94 -4.73
CA PHE A 264 -5.24 13.83 -3.80
C PHE A 264 -5.04 14.24 -2.33
N PRO A 265 -3.92 14.85 -1.90
CA PRO A 265 -3.71 15.21 -0.49
C PRO A 265 -4.62 16.33 0.02
N ARG A 266 -5.23 17.09 -0.90
CA ARG A 266 -6.24 18.12 -0.56
C ARG A 266 -7.61 17.51 -0.32
N GLU A 267 -7.95 16.44 -1.06
CA GLU A 267 -9.22 15.73 -0.93
C GLU A 267 -9.20 14.74 0.26
N PHE A 268 -8.08 14.08 0.46
CA PHE A 268 -7.83 13.11 1.52
C PHE A 268 -6.73 13.63 2.43
N HIS A 269 -6.81 13.39 3.73
CA HIS A 269 -5.78 13.82 4.67
C HIS A 269 -4.52 12.96 4.51
N GLU A 270 -3.64 13.38 3.59
CA GLU A 270 -2.37 12.74 3.25
C GLU A 270 -1.20 13.73 3.44
N PRO A 271 -0.74 13.95 4.67
CA PRO A 271 0.19 15.04 4.98
C PRO A 271 1.59 14.86 4.40
N TYR A 272 1.98 13.62 4.08
CA TYR A 272 3.33 13.30 3.58
C TYR A 272 3.35 13.06 2.06
N TYR A 273 2.20 13.08 1.42
CA TYR A 273 2.04 12.72 0.02
C TYR A 273 2.81 13.64 -0.94
N LEU A 274 2.74 14.98 -0.73
CA LEU A 274 3.48 15.92 -1.60
C LEU A 274 4.99 15.75 -1.49
N ASP A 275 5.50 15.49 -0.28
CA ASP A 275 6.93 15.19 -0.07
C ASP A 275 7.29 13.85 -0.71
N TYR A 276 6.41 12.84 -0.65
CA TYR A 276 6.59 11.56 -1.33
C TYR A 276 6.64 11.72 -2.86
N LEU A 277 5.76 12.51 -3.46
CA LEU A 277 5.74 12.74 -4.91
C LEU A 277 7.06 13.30 -5.47
N ALA A 278 7.82 14.01 -4.63
CA ALA A 278 9.09 14.63 -4.98
C ALA A 278 10.33 13.81 -4.53
N ASP A 279 10.14 12.71 -3.77
CA ASP A 279 11.21 11.88 -3.20
C ASP A 279 11.32 10.56 -3.99
N ALA A 280 11.98 10.60 -5.14
CA ALA A 280 12.00 9.52 -6.11
C ALA A 280 12.28 8.15 -5.47
N LEU A 281 11.32 7.25 -5.53
CA LEU A 281 11.38 5.93 -4.89
C LEU A 281 12.57 5.06 -5.38
N PRO A 282 12.92 5.04 -6.68
CA PRO A 282 14.13 4.34 -7.14
C PRO A 282 15.42 4.89 -6.51
N GLU A 283 15.52 6.20 -6.31
CA GLU A 283 16.71 6.82 -5.70
C GLU A 283 16.75 6.53 -4.19
N LEU A 284 15.60 6.50 -3.53
CA LEU A 284 15.49 6.13 -2.13
C LEU A 284 16.05 4.71 -1.88
N VAL A 285 15.68 3.73 -2.72
CA VAL A 285 16.15 2.34 -2.57
C VAL A 285 17.61 2.19 -2.98
N ARG A 286 18.09 2.90 -4.03
CA ARG A 286 19.53 2.94 -4.39
C ARG A 286 20.37 3.50 -3.24
N GLY A 287 19.88 4.54 -2.57
CA GLY A 287 20.55 5.17 -1.43
C GLY A 287 20.72 4.24 -0.21
N ALA A 288 19.99 3.15 -0.13
CA ALA A 288 20.15 2.11 0.88
C ALA A 288 21.03 0.93 0.45
N GLY A 289 21.55 0.96 -0.79
CA GLY A 289 22.47 -0.07 -1.32
C GLY A 289 21.83 -1.09 -2.26
N PHE A 290 20.55 -0.95 -2.61
CA PHE A 290 19.89 -1.82 -3.58
C PHE A 290 20.27 -1.50 -5.01
N VAL A 291 20.23 -2.52 -5.88
CA VAL A 291 20.26 -2.39 -7.34
C VAL A 291 18.82 -2.45 -7.85
N VAL A 292 18.35 -1.36 -8.47
CA VAL A 292 17.00 -1.32 -9.06
C VAL A 292 17.00 -2.13 -10.35
N GLU A 293 16.18 -3.18 -10.41
CA GLU A 293 16.02 -4.09 -11.56
C GLU A 293 14.83 -3.69 -12.45
N ALA A 294 13.77 -3.13 -11.84
CA ALA A 294 12.60 -2.68 -12.57
C ALA A 294 11.98 -1.44 -11.90
N HIS A 295 11.44 -0.56 -12.75
CA HIS A 295 10.64 0.59 -12.36
C HIS A 295 9.53 0.76 -13.38
N GLU A 296 8.29 0.45 -12.97
CA GLU A 296 7.13 0.36 -13.84
C GLU A 296 6.00 1.24 -13.31
N SER A 297 5.17 1.77 -14.22
CA SER A 297 4.03 2.61 -13.86
C SER A 297 2.73 2.00 -14.36
N HIS A 298 1.77 1.78 -13.45
CA HIS A 298 0.51 1.10 -13.70
C HIS A 298 -0.68 1.94 -13.19
N MET A 299 -1.42 2.58 -14.08
CA MET A 299 -2.52 3.49 -13.77
C MET A 299 -2.05 4.66 -12.87
N VAL A 300 -2.33 4.63 -11.58
CA VAL A 300 -1.88 5.61 -10.57
C VAL A 300 -0.92 5.01 -9.55
N THR A 301 -0.27 3.91 -9.90
CA THR A 301 0.66 3.17 -9.05
C THR A 301 2.00 3.01 -9.75
N THR A 302 3.09 3.12 -9.02
CA THR A 302 4.42 2.73 -9.46
C THR A 302 4.85 1.45 -8.77
N VAL A 303 5.60 0.59 -9.48
CA VAL A 303 6.23 -0.61 -8.93
C VAL A 303 7.74 -0.49 -9.09
N VAL A 304 8.47 -0.62 -8.00
CA VAL A 304 9.93 -0.66 -7.99
C VAL A 304 10.37 -2.01 -7.46
N ALA A 305 11.10 -2.77 -8.28
CA ALA A 305 11.77 -4.00 -7.86
C ALA A 305 13.27 -3.75 -7.77
N ALA A 306 13.87 -4.10 -6.64
CA ALA A 306 15.28 -3.82 -6.37
C ALA A 306 15.91 -4.96 -5.58
N ARG A 307 17.13 -5.33 -5.97
CA ARG A 307 17.86 -6.48 -5.42
C ARG A 307 18.95 -6.04 -4.45
N LYS A 308 19.04 -6.72 -3.31
CA LYS A 308 20.22 -6.64 -2.45
C LYS A 308 21.39 -7.34 -3.15
N PRO A 309 22.53 -6.69 -3.38
CA PRO A 309 23.67 -7.32 -4.04
C PRO A 309 24.10 -8.61 -3.34
N ARG A 310 24.60 -9.57 -4.13
CA ARG A 310 25.37 -10.72 -3.60
C ARG A 310 26.78 -10.20 -3.34
N LEU A 311 27.26 -10.33 -2.12
CA LEU A 311 28.65 -10.00 -1.77
C LEU A 311 29.61 -10.99 -2.42
#